data_49561ef7442bf213e8a06c4fcb16f922
#
_entry.id   49561ef7442bf213e8a06c4fcb16f922
#
_cell.length_a   1.000
_cell.length_b   1.000
_cell.length_c   1.000
_cell.angle_alpha   90.00
_cell.angle_beta   90.00
_cell.angle_gamma   90.00
#
_symmetry.space_group_name_H-M   'P 1'
#
loop_
_entity.id
_entity.type
_entity.pdbx_description
1 polymer ?
#
loop_
_entity_poly.entity_id
_entity_poly.type
_entity_poly.pdbx_seq_one_letter_code
_entity_poly.pdbx_strand_id
1 'polypeptide(L)'
;MPATVDIRRAADRGVTTTSWLNSRHSFSFGDYYDPANTHHGLLLVNNDDEVAPAAGFDTHPHRDMEIVTWVLGGALAHRDSAGNHGVIYPGLAQRMSAGTGILHSEKNDSTTEPVHFVQMWVAPDTSGIDPGYQQHQIDDALLDGRLQIIASGMPGHDAAITIHNRYAALHVARLRTNNAVELPAAPYLHLFVAGGTLALEDAQGALSTGDAVRFAPSEGRRVTAVEPSEILVWEMHAALGSSRG
;
A
#
# COMPACT_ATOMS: atom_id res chain seq x y z
N MET A 1 -9.93 -24.43 -0.96
CA MET A 1 -9.59 -24.28 -2.40
C MET A 1 -8.09 -24.42 -2.49
N PRO A 2 -7.51 -24.92 -3.62
CA PRO A 2 -6.05 -24.94 -3.76
C PRO A 2 -5.50 -23.52 -3.67
N ALA A 3 -4.31 -23.36 -3.08
CA ALA A 3 -3.63 -22.08 -3.00
C ALA A 3 -3.35 -21.55 -4.41
N THR A 4 -3.74 -20.30 -4.67
CA THR A 4 -3.43 -19.62 -5.93
C THR A 4 -2.33 -18.59 -5.69
N VAL A 5 -1.37 -18.55 -6.62
CA VAL A 5 -0.31 -17.54 -6.67
C VAL A 5 -0.41 -16.86 -8.01
N ASP A 6 -0.76 -15.58 -8.00
CA ASP A 6 -0.91 -14.76 -9.22
C ASP A 6 0.15 -13.65 -9.22
N ILE A 7 1.16 -13.82 -10.07
CA ILE A 7 2.25 -12.84 -10.22
C ILE A 7 1.82 -11.80 -11.25
N ARG A 8 1.78 -10.55 -10.85
CA ARG A 8 1.50 -9.38 -11.69
C ARG A 8 2.78 -8.60 -11.93
N ARG A 9 3.24 -8.57 -13.17
CA ARG A 9 4.47 -7.88 -13.53
C ARG A 9 4.24 -6.37 -13.59
N ALA A 10 5.28 -5.60 -13.25
CA ALA A 10 5.25 -4.13 -13.31
C ALA A 10 4.83 -3.62 -14.70
N ALA A 11 5.27 -4.30 -15.77
CA ALA A 11 4.95 -3.96 -17.15
C ALA A 11 3.47 -4.19 -17.53
N ASP A 12 2.75 -5.05 -16.81
CA ASP A 12 1.36 -5.41 -17.07
C ASP A 12 0.35 -4.57 -16.27
N ARG A 13 0.85 -3.66 -15.43
CA ARG A 13 0.01 -2.78 -14.60
C ARG A 13 -0.63 -1.69 -15.48
N GLY A 14 -1.84 -1.25 -15.11
CA GLY A 14 -2.47 -0.06 -15.68
C GLY A 14 -1.57 1.17 -15.50
N VAL A 15 -1.58 2.09 -16.46
CA VAL A 15 -0.73 3.28 -16.44
C VAL A 15 -1.56 4.53 -16.69
N THR A 16 -1.35 5.55 -15.87
CA THR A 16 -1.80 6.92 -16.13
C THR A 16 -0.58 7.83 -16.21
N THR A 17 -0.39 8.48 -17.36
CA THR A 17 0.71 9.42 -17.56
C THR A 17 0.15 10.77 -17.99
N THR A 18 0.52 11.81 -17.26
CA THR A 18 0.23 13.22 -17.58
C THR A 18 1.53 14.02 -17.61
N SER A 19 1.44 15.34 -17.74
CA SER A 19 2.64 16.22 -17.68
C SER A 19 3.29 16.24 -16.27
N TRP A 20 2.59 15.80 -15.24
CA TRP A 20 3.05 15.90 -13.86
C TRP A 20 2.93 14.60 -13.04
N LEU A 21 2.23 13.58 -13.57
CA LEU A 21 1.99 12.30 -12.90
C LEU A 21 2.41 11.16 -13.79
N ASN A 22 3.16 10.21 -13.23
CA ASN A 22 3.34 8.88 -13.75
C ASN A 22 2.86 7.89 -12.68
N SER A 23 1.72 7.26 -12.92
CA SER A 23 1.06 6.37 -11.97
C SER A 23 0.90 4.98 -12.56
N ARG A 24 1.21 3.94 -11.77
CA ARG A 24 1.02 2.54 -12.13
C ARG A 24 0.02 1.89 -11.18
N HIS A 25 -1.03 1.28 -11.75
CA HIS A 25 -2.18 0.76 -11.01
C HIS A 25 -2.14 -0.76 -10.90
N SER A 26 -2.17 -1.29 -9.69
CA SER A 26 -2.33 -2.75 -9.49
C SER A 26 -3.75 -3.23 -9.74
N PHE A 27 -4.74 -2.34 -9.63
CA PHE A 27 -6.16 -2.60 -9.85
C PHE A 27 -6.77 -1.54 -10.76
N SER A 28 -8.02 -1.74 -11.17
CA SER A 28 -8.78 -0.73 -11.92
C SER A 28 -8.81 0.59 -11.17
N PHE A 29 -8.38 1.67 -11.83
CA PHE A 29 -8.32 3.00 -11.26
C PHE A 29 -8.37 4.07 -12.36
N GLY A 30 -9.16 5.14 -12.16
CA GLY A 30 -9.32 6.20 -13.15
C GLY A 30 -9.82 5.66 -14.50
N ASP A 31 -9.09 5.97 -15.57
CA ASP A 31 -9.42 5.53 -16.94
C ASP A 31 -8.99 4.08 -17.23
N TYR A 32 -8.16 3.48 -16.39
CA TYR A 32 -7.82 2.07 -16.50
C TYR A 32 -8.90 1.23 -15.82
N TYR A 33 -9.68 0.48 -16.63
CA TYR A 33 -10.74 -0.36 -16.11
C TYR A 33 -10.71 -1.77 -16.70
N ASP A 34 -10.51 -2.75 -15.81
CA ASP A 34 -10.65 -4.18 -16.06
C ASP A 34 -11.58 -4.76 -15.00
N PRO A 35 -12.81 -5.21 -15.38
CA PRO A 35 -13.79 -5.74 -14.43
C PRO A 35 -13.32 -7.00 -13.70
N ALA A 36 -12.31 -7.72 -14.23
CA ALA A 36 -11.70 -8.88 -13.58
C ALA A 36 -10.56 -8.50 -12.63
N ASN A 37 -10.19 -7.19 -12.55
CA ASN A 37 -9.05 -6.70 -11.78
C ASN A 37 -9.43 -5.46 -10.96
N THR A 38 -10.45 -5.54 -10.11
CA THR A 38 -10.93 -4.41 -9.30
C THR A 38 -10.40 -4.39 -7.87
N HIS A 39 -9.96 -5.53 -7.33
CA HIS A 39 -9.47 -5.67 -5.97
C HIS A 39 -8.80 -7.03 -5.73
N HIS A 40 -8.14 -7.17 -4.57
CA HIS A 40 -7.73 -8.46 -4.01
C HIS A 40 -7.99 -8.47 -2.51
N GLY A 41 -8.80 -9.42 -2.02
CA GLY A 41 -9.27 -9.39 -0.64
C GLY A 41 -10.02 -8.10 -0.33
N LEU A 42 -9.46 -7.28 0.58
CA LEU A 42 -9.99 -5.96 0.97
C LEU A 42 -9.26 -4.80 0.29
N LEU A 43 -8.15 -5.05 -0.40
CA LEU A 43 -7.33 -4.03 -1.05
C LEU A 43 -7.94 -3.65 -2.40
N LEU A 44 -8.31 -2.38 -2.54
CA LEU A 44 -8.96 -1.79 -3.71
C LEU A 44 -7.98 -1.03 -4.61
N VAL A 45 -7.00 -0.37 -3.99
CA VAL A 45 -6.01 0.45 -4.68
C VAL A 45 -4.63 0.12 -4.16
N ASN A 46 -3.68 0.00 -5.07
CA ASN A 46 -2.25 0.01 -4.80
C ASN A 46 -1.60 0.70 -6.00
N ASN A 47 -1.57 2.02 -5.91
CA ASN A 47 -0.97 2.88 -6.92
C ASN A 47 0.45 3.25 -6.53
N ASP A 48 1.32 3.22 -7.51
CA ASP A 48 2.73 3.54 -7.43
C ASP A 48 2.92 4.82 -8.26
N ASP A 49 3.07 5.95 -7.56
CA ASP A 49 2.90 7.29 -8.10
C ASP A 49 4.19 8.08 -8.03
N GLU A 50 4.65 8.58 -9.18
CA GLU A 50 5.67 9.63 -9.28
C GLU A 50 5.02 10.96 -9.65
N VAL A 51 5.19 11.97 -8.79
CA VAL A 51 4.64 13.30 -8.98
C VAL A 51 5.77 14.32 -9.19
N ALA A 52 5.69 15.06 -10.29
CA ALA A 52 6.67 16.08 -10.66
C ALA A 52 6.78 17.18 -9.58
N PRO A 53 7.93 17.91 -9.54
CA PRO A 53 8.11 19.05 -8.65
C PRO A 53 6.98 20.08 -8.75
N ALA A 54 6.59 20.65 -7.61
CA ALA A 54 5.53 21.67 -7.48
C ALA A 54 4.14 21.27 -7.99
N ALA A 55 3.93 19.99 -8.33
CA ALA A 55 2.66 19.45 -8.82
C ALA A 55 1.97 18.57 -7.77
N GLY A 56 0.84 17.96 -8.14
CA GLY A 56 0.12 17.02 -7.30
C GLY A 56 -1.39 17.08 -7.48
N PHE A 57 -2.08 16.30 -6.69
CA PHE A 57 -3.53 16.18 -6.73
C PHE A 57 -4.18 17.38 -6.05
N ASP A 58 -5.03 18.08 -6.81
CA ASP A 58 -5.87 19.15 -6.28
C ASP A 58 -6.93 18.61 -5.33
N THR A 59 -7.62 19.50 -4.61
CA THR A 59 -8.64 19.12 -3.65
C THR A 59 -9.73 18.27 -4.32
N HIS A 60 -9.92 17.07 -3.79
CA HIS A 60 -10.88 16.07 -4.26
C HIS A 60 -11.51 15.29 -3.08
N PRO A 61 -12.70 14.69 -3.28
CA PRO A 61 -13.45 14.04 -2.21
C PRO A 61 -13.11 12.56 -2.08
N HIS A 62 -13.18 12.05 -0.83
CA HIS A 62 -13.26 10.63 -0.52
C HIS A 62 -14.37 10.38 0.50
N ARG A 63 -14.89 9.15 0.51
CA ARG A 63 -15.87 8.67 1.45
C ARG A 63 -15.69 7.17 1.71
N ASP A 64 -15.90 6.74 2.97
CA ASP A 64 -15.88 5.34 3.40
C ASP A 64 -14.65 4.58 2.86
N MET A 65 -13.44 5.16 3.08
CA MET A 65 -12.18 4.60 2.64
C MET A 65 -11.08 4.84 3.67
N GLU A 66 -10.25 3.84 3.90
CA GLU A 66 -9.00 3.95 4.64
C GLU A 66 -7.88 4.09 3.61
N ILE A 67 -7.22 5.23 3.57
CA ILE A 67 -6.16 5.56 2.62
C ILE A 67 -4.84 5.60 3.38
N VAL A 68 -3.91 4.71 3.01
CA VAL A 68 -2.58 4.63 3.59
C VAL A 68 -1.56 5.06 2.53
N THR A 69 -0.70 6.01 2.89
CA THR A 69 0.36 6.51 2.02
C THR A 69 1.72 6.12 2.59
N TRP A 70 2.58 5.57 1.72
CA TRP A 70 3.96 5.20 2.02
C TRP A 70 4.89 5.83 0.99
N VAL A 71 5.70 6.80 1.42
CA VAL A 71 6.64 7.51 0.54
C VAL A 71 7.93 6.74 0.41
N LEU A 72 8.38 6.55 -0.84
CA LEU A 72 9.62 5.87 -1.20
C LEU A 72 10.77 6.86 -1.44
N GLY A 73 10.46 8.07 -1.89
CA GLY A 73 11.44 9.14 -2.14
C GLY A 73 10.77 10.50 -2.23
N GLY A 74 11.48 11.55 -1.85
CA GLY A 74 10.94 12.91 -1.82
C GLY A 74 10.02 13.14 -0.61
N ALA A 75 9.07 14.08 -0.73
CA ALA A 75 8.13 14.46 0.32
C ALA A 75 6.77 14.88 -0.27
N LEU A 76 5.69 14.42 0.35
CA LEU A 76 4.32 14.67 -0.06
C LEU A 76 3.58 15.49 1.00
N ALA A 77 3.11 16.68 0.65
CA ALA A 77 2.33 17.54 1.53
C ALA A 77 0.84 17.18 1.43
N HIS A 78 0.24 16.81 2.56
CA HIS A 78 -1.19 16.53 2.71
C HIS A 78 -1.90 17.69 3.40
N ARG A 79 -3.13 18.01 2.93
CA ARG A 79 -4.08 18.90 3.60
C ARG A 79 -5.49 18.38 3.41
N ASP A 80 -6.31 18.45 4.48
CA ASP A 80 -7.70 18.03 4.42
C ASP A 80 -8.70 19.04 5.02
N SER A 81 -10.00 18.81 4.75
CA SER A 81 -11.10 19.68 5.21
C SER A 81 -11.43 19.54 6.69
N ALA A 82 -10.87 18.55 7.39
CA ALA A 82 -10.96 18.43 8.85
C ALA A 82 -9.90 19.27 9.57
N GLY A 83 -9.00 19.93 8.81
CA GLY A 83 -7.94 20.80 9.34
C GLY A 83 -6.61 20.08 9.57
N ASN A 84 -6.51 18.80 9.21
CA ASN A 84 -5.23 18.10 9.30
C ASN A 84 -4.31 18.53 8.14
N HIS A 85 -3.04 18.58 8.43
CA HIS A 85 -1.98 18.82 7.46
C HIS A 85 -0.68 18.17 7.93
N GLY A 86 0.16 17.78 6.99
CA GLY A 86 1.45 17.16 7.27
C GLY A 86 2.28 16.98 6.01
N VAL A 87 3.57 16.75 6.21
CA VAL A 87 4.49 16.34 5.15
C VAL A 87 4.89 14.90 5.43
N ILE A 88 4.67 14.03 4.44
CA ILE A 88 4.93 12.61 4.49
C ILE A 88 6.22 12.36 3.71
N TYR A 89 7.16 11.61 4.29
CA TYR A 89 8.48 11.32 3.72
C TYR A 89 8.89 9.87 4.05
N PRO A 90 9.95 9.31 3.46
CA PRO A 90 10.36 7.93 3.70
C PRO A 90 10.51 7.60 5.19
N GLY A 91 9.83 6.52 5.63
CA GLY A 91 9.80 6.10 7.03
C GLY A 91 8.67 6.73 7.87
N LEU A 92 7.89 7.67 7.35
CA LEU A 92 6.68 8.17 8.00
C LEU A 92 5.45 7.44 7.45
N ALA A 93 4.78 6.66 8.28
CA ALA A 93 3.49 6.07 7.95
C ALA A 93 2.37 7.11 8.09
N GLN A 94 1.45 7.17 7.13
CA GLN A 94 0.30 8.08 7.17
C GLN A 94 -0.98 7.36 6.78
N ARG A 95 -2.07 7.66 7.49
CA ARG A 95 -3.42 7.23 7.16
C ARG A 95 -4.40 8.41 7.21
N MET A 96 -5.26 8.48 6.21
CA MET A 96 -6.49 9.27 6.22
C MET A 96 -7.70 8.33 6.17
N SER A 97 -8.58 8.40 7.17
CA SER A 97 -9.91 7.80 7.14
C SER A 97 -10.89 8.79 6.54
N ALA A 98 -11.50 8.44 5.41
CA ALA A 98 -12.44 9.33 4.73
C ALA A 98 -13.80 9.40 5.43
N GLY A 99 -14.23 8.34 6.12
CA GLY A 99 -15.45 8.29 6.91
C GLY A 99 -16.68 8.82 6.18
N THR A 100 -17.47 9.67 6.83
CA THR A 100 -18.68 10.30 6.26
C THR A 100 -18.41 11.20 5.06
N GLY A 101 -17.14 11.54 4.79
CA GLY A 101 -16.70 12.35 3.67
C GLY A 101 -15.64 13.36 4.09
N ILE A 102 -14.59 13.45 3.27
CA ILE A 102 -13.48 14.39 3.45
C ILE A 102 -13.04 14.92 2.09
N LEU A 103 -12.61 16.17 2.06
CA LEU A 103 -11.89 16.75 0.93
C LEU A 103 -10.41 16.82 1.28
N HIS A 104 -9.52 16.36 0.41
CA HIS A 104 -8.08 16.51 0.63
C HIS A 104 -7.33 16.84 -0.65
N SER A 105 -6.10 17.31 -0.48
CA SER A 105 -5.13 17.52 -1.54
C SER A 105 -3.79 16.92 -1.15
N GLU A 106 -3.04 16.47 -2.16
CA GLU A 106 -1.70 15.89 -1.99
C GLU A 106 -0.76 16.52 -3.01
N LYS A 107 0.24 17.24 -2.54
CA LYS A 107 1.17 17.99 -3.37
C LYS A 107 2.61 17.55 -3.09
N ASN A 108 3.41 17.50 -4.17
CA ASN A 108 4.85 17.38 -3.98
C ASN A 108 5.36 18.61 -3.21
N ASP A 109 6.01 18.38 -2.06
CA ASP A 109 6.52 19.45 -1.19
C ASP A 109 7.80 20.12 -1.75
N SER A 110 8.42 19.51 -2.77
CA SER A 110 9.61 20.02 -3.45
C SER A 110 9.24 20.76 -4.75
N THR A 111 10.00 21.83 -5.03
CA THR A 111 9.94 22.57 -6.30
C THR A 111 10.97 22.10 -7.33
N THR A 112 11.86 21.17 -6.95
CA THR A 112 13.00 20.72 -7.79
C THR A 112 13.09 19.23 -7.98
N GLU A 113 12.62 18.43 -7.01
CA GLU A 113 12.75 16.98 -7.00
C GLU A 113 11.37 16.32 -7.05
N PRO A 114 11.21 15.18 -7.75
CA PRO A 114 9.96 14.42 -7.74
C PRO A 114 9.69 13.80 -6.36
N VAL A 115 8.43 13.50 -6.07
CA VAL A 115 8.05 12.61 -4.99
C VAL A 115 7.55 11.28 -5.56
N HIS A 116 8.00 10.17 -4.96
CA HIS A 116 7.60 8.82 -5.30
C HIS A 116 6.96 8.15 -4.09
N PHE A 117 5.75 7.63 -4.22
CA PHE A 117 5.02 7.00 -3.12
C PHE A 117 4.07 5.90 -3.61
N VAL A 118 3.71 5.01 -2.69
CA VAL A 118 2.64 4.02 -2.90
C VAL A 118 1.42 4.45 -2.10
N GLN A 119 0.29 4.64 -2.79
CA GLN A 119 -0.98 4.90 -2.15
C GLN A 119 -1.86 3.65 -2.20
N MET A 120 -2.36 3.25 -1.02
CA MET A 120 -3.10 2.01 -0.83
C MET A 120 -4.46 2.30 -0.18
N TRP A 121 -5.53 1.71 -0.73
CA TRP A 121 -6.88 1.91 -0.22
C TRP A 121 -7.52 0.60 0.20
N VAL A 122 -8.06 0.59 1.42
CA VAL A 122 -8.81 -0.52 1.99
C VAL A 122 -10.18 -0.01 2.43
N ALA A 123 -11.25 -0.77 2.13
CA ALA A 123 -12.58 -0.42 2.63
C ALA A 123 -12.63 -0.55 4.16
N PRO A 124 -13.23 0.39 4.90
CA PRO A 124 -13.47 0.22 6.32
C PRO A 124 -14.47 -0.92 6.58
N ASP A 125 -14.45 -1.52 7.76
CA ASP A 125 -15.45 -2.54 8.15
C ASP A 125 -16.77 -1.92 8.66
N THR A 126 -16.75 -0.62 8.94
CA THR A 126 -17.91 0.17 9.34
C THR A 126 -17.94 1.46 8.52
N SER A 127 -19.02 1.67 7.78
CA SER A 127 -19.24 2.90 6.99
C SER A 127 -19.73 4.04 7.88
N GLY A 128 -19.50 5.28 7.43
CA GLY A 128 -20.04 6.48 8.06
C GLY A 128 -19.38 6.86 9.40
N ILE A 129 -18.18 6.38 9.66
CA ILE A 129 -17.35 6.84 10.78
C ILE A 129 -16.94 8.30 10.61
N ASP A 130 -16.47 8.95 11.66
CA ASP A 130 -15.90 10.28 11.55
C ASP A 130 -14.60 10.25 10.71
N PRO A 131 -14.36 11.26 9.84
CA PRO A 131 -13.09 11.43 9.19
C PRO A 131 -11.94 11.55 10.20
N GLY A 132 -10.77 11.01 9.85
CA GLY A 132 -9.63 11.01 10.76
C GLY A 132 -8.29 10.97 10.04
N TYR A 133 -7.26 11.41 10.76
CA TYR A 133 -5.88 11.46 10.28
C TYR A 133 -4.93 10.91 11.34
N GLN A 134 -3.94 10.15 10.91
CA GLN A 134 -2.87 9.68 11.78
C GLN A 134 -1.57 9.57 11.00
N GLN A 135 -0.47 9.97 11.62
CA GLN A 135 0.88 9.72 11.11
C GLN A 135 1.80 9.28 12.24
N HIS A 136 2.77 8.45 11.91
CA HIS A 136 3.74 7.95 12.87
C HIS A 136 5.09 7.70 12.21
N GLN A 137 6.17 8.23 12.82
CA GLN A 137 7.54 7.98 12.38
C GLN A 137 7.95 6.56 12.77
N ILE A 138 8.39 5.79 11.79
CA ILE A 138 8.91 4.43 12.01
C ILE A 138 10.43 4.53 12.20
N ASP A 139 10.94 3.84 13.21
CA ASP A 139 12.38 3.64 13.35
C ASP A 139 12.87 2.69 12.24
N ASP A 140 13.81 3.16 11.43
CA ASP A 140 14.37 2.37 10.32
C ASP A 140 14.98 1.03 10.80
N ALA A 141 15.47 0.95 12.03
CA ALA A 141 15.96 -0.28 12.61
C ALA A 141 14.88 -1.36 12.78
N LEU A 142 13.60 -0.97 12.90
CA LEU A 142 12.48 -1.91 12.99
C LEU A 142 12.16 -2.54 11.63
N LEU A 143 12.48 -1.87 10.53
CA LEU A 143 12.25 -2.36 9.17
C LEU A 143 13.38 -3.25 8.66
N ASP A 144 14.56 -3.20 9.28
CA ASP A 144 15.75 -3.91 8.81
C ASP A 144 15.64 -5.42 9.03
N GLY A 145 15.42 -6.15 7.94
CA GLY A 145 15.41 -7.61 7.90
C GLY A 145 14.18 -8.28 8.53
N ARG A 146 13.12 -7.55 8.80
CA ARG A 146 11.87 -8.11 9.38
C ARG A 146 10.63 -7.38 8.88
N LEU A 147 9.49 -8.08 8.86
CA LEU A 147 8.18 -7.48 8.60
C LEU A 147 7.71 -6.74 9.86
N GLN A 148 7.52 -5.42 9.72
CA GLN A 148 6.94 -4.56 10.76
C GLN A 148 5.50 -4.23 10.40
N ILE A 149 4.58 -4.37 11.36
CA ILE A 149 3.18 -3.95 11.18
C ILE A 149 3.11 -2.42 11.21
N ILE A 150 2.81 -1.81 10.07
CA ILE A 150 2.74 -0.36 9.92
C ILE A 150 1.32 0.15 10.17
N ALA A 151 0.32 -0.49 9.54
CA ALA A 151 -1.09 -0.12 9.69
C ALA A 151 -1.93 -1.36 9.96
N SER A 152 -2.81 -1.32 10.95
CA SER A 152 -3.71 -2.44 11.24
C SER A 152 -4.95 -2.00 12.01
N GLY A 153 -6.08 -2.67 11.75
CA GLY A 153 -7.26 -2.66 12.61
C GLY A 153 -7.50 -4.01 13.30
N MET A 154 -6.60 -4.98 13.10
CA MET A 154 -6.75 -6.33 13.65
C MET A 154 -6.52 -6.34 15.16
N PRO A 155 -7.40 -7.00 15.94
CA PRO A 155 -7.24 -7.12 17.39
C PRO A 155 -5.90 -7.78 17.76
N GLY A 156 -5.20 -7.20 18.73
CA GLY A 156 -3.91 -7.71 19.22
C GLY A 156 -2.68 -7.31 18.40
N HIS A 157 -2.85 -6.58 17.30
CA HIS A 157 -1.74 -5.99 16.57
C HIS A 157 -1.28 -4.69 17.25
N ASP A 158 0.02 -4.58 17.48
CA ASP A 158 0.69 -3.33 17.88
C ASP A 158 1.19 -2.64 16.59
N ALA A 159 0.32 -1.90 15.95
CA ALA A 159 0.60 -1.21 14.70
C ALA A 159 0.97 0.26 14.94
N ALA A 160 1.84 0.81 14.11
CA ALA A 160 2.24 2.21 14.18
C ALA A 160 1.07 3.18 13.96
N ILE A 161 0.16 2.83 13.04
CA ILE A 161 -1.10 3.56 12.78
C ILE A 161 -2.28 2.58 12.74
N THR A 162 -3.46 3.07 13.13
CA THR A 162 -4.70 2.26 13.13
C THR A 162 -5.52 2.53 11.87
N ILE A 163 -6.03 1.47 11.23
CA ILE A 163 -7.06 1.54 10.19
C ILE A 163 -8.38 0.97 10.72
N HIS A 164 -9.51 1.46 10.20
CA HIS A 164 -10.84 1.02 10.64
C HIS A 164 -11.30 -0.22 9.85
N ASN A 165 -10.42 -1.23 9.81
CA ASN A 165 -10.74 -2.54 9.26
C ASN A 165 -10.05 -3.63 10.11
N ARG A 166 -10.86 -4.40 10.88
CA ARG A 166 -10.38 -5.45 11.79
C ARG A 166 -9.88 -6.72 11.11
N TYR A 167 -9.83 -6.75 9.79
CA TYR A 167 -9.43 -7.90 8.99
C TYR A 167 -8.23 -7.62 8.10
N ALA A 168 -7.59 -6.46 8.23
CA ALA A 168 -6.49 -6.06 7.38
C ALA A 168 -5.32 -5.48 8.17
N ALA A 169 -4.11 -5.80 7.71
CA ALA A 169 -2.87 -5.22 8.19
C ALA A 169 -1.89 -5.00 7.04
N LEU A 170 -1.19 -3.87 7.08
CA LEU A 170 -0.06 -3.56 6.21
C LEU A 170 1.24 -3.81 6.98
N HIS A 171 2.10 -4.63 6.40
CA HIS A 171 3.47 -4.85 6.87
C HIS A 171 4.45 -4.24 5.87
N VAL A 172 5.57 -3.73 6.38
CA VAL A 172 6.68 -3.22 5.57
C VAL A 172 7.98 -3.85 6.06
N ALA A 173 8.89 -4.15 5.14
CA ALA A 173 10.25 -4.57 5.47
C ALA A 173 11.26 -3.97 4.49
N ARG A 174 12.45 -3.65 5.00
CA ARG A 174 13.66 -3.37 4.22
C ARG A 174 14.62 -4.54 4.37
N LEU A 175 14.96 -5.16 3.27
CA LEU A 175 15.75 -6.38 3.24
C LEU A 175 17.09 -6.08 2.58
N ARG A 176 18.19 -6.44 3.27
CA ARG A 176 19.52 -6.46 2.65
C ARG A 176 19.67 -7.70 1.79
N THR A 177 20.58 -7.70 0.85
CA THR A 177 20.90 -8.88 0.05
C THR A 177 21.06 -10.13 0.91
N ASN A 178 20.41 -11.22 0.51
CA ASN A 178 20.31 -12.51 1.20
C ASN A 178 19.48 -12.52 2.52
N ASN A 179 18.92 -11.38 2.95
CA ASN A 179 17.92 -11.43 4.02
C ASN A 179 16.62 -12.04 3.48
N ALA A 180 15.98 -12.81 4.35
CA ALA A 180 14.71 -13.46 4.04
C ALA A 180 13.69 -13.20 5.15
N VAL A 181 12.43 -13.07 4.76
CA VAL A 181 11.29 -13.01 5.68
C VAL A 181 10.22 -14.01 5.26
N GLU A 182 9.51 -14.53 6.25
CA GLU A 182 8.32 -15.33 6.05
C GLU A 182 7.10 -14.41 5.95
N LEU A 183 6.32 -14.58 4.88
CA LEU A 183 5.09 -13.82 4.67
C LEU A 183 3.99 -14.34 5.62
N PRO A 184 3.06 -13.49 6.07
CA PRO A 184 1.93 -13.93 6.88
C PRO A 184 1.10 -15.04 6.21
N ALA A 185 0.62 -15.99 7.00
CA ALA A 185 -0.39 -16.93 6.56
C ALA A 185 -1.77 -16.27 6.66
N ALA A 186 -2.45 -16.08 5.53
CA ALA A 186 -3.73 -15.39 5.48
C ALA A 186 -4.59 -15.89 4.32
N PRO A 187 -5.94 -15.78 4.39
CA PRO A 187 -6.82 -16.09 3.27
C PRO A 187 -6.52 -15.26 2.01
N TYR A 188 -6.09 -14.01 2.16
CA TYR A 188 -5.66 -13.14 1.07
C TYR A 188 -4.40 -12.39 1.49
N LEU A 189 -3.40 -12.39 0.62
CA LEU A 189 -2.19 -11.61 0.82
C LEU A 189 -1.77 -10.94 -0.49
N HIS A 190 -1.37 -9.69 -0.40
CA HIS A 190 -0.81 -8.93 -1.52
C HIS A 190 0.60 -8.48 -1.16
N LEU A 191 1.60 -9.03 -1.84
CA LEU A 191 2.99 -8.58 -1.78
C LEU A 191 3.25 -7.61 -2.92
N PHE A 192 3.82 -6.46 -2.62
CA PHE A 192 4.29 -5.48 -3.59
C PHE A 192 5.79 -5.21 -3.39
N VAL A 193 6.57 -5.27 -4.47
CA VAL A 193 7.99 -4.95 -4.47
C VAL A 193 8.13 -3.45 -4.71
N ALA A 194 8.30 -2.69 -3.64
CA ALA A 194 8.46 -1.23 -3.73
C ALA A 194 9.85 -0.81 -4.24
N GLY A 195 10.87 -1.66 -4.03
CA GLY A 195 12.21 -1.48 -4.55
C GLY A 195 13.01 -2.76 -4.50
N GLY A 196 13.98 -2.92 -5.42
CA GLY A 196 14.90 -4.05 -5.45
C GLY A 196 14.37 -5.29 -6.18
N THR A 197 14.95 -6.45 -5.84
CA THR A 197 14.68 -7.73 -6.47
C THR A 197 14.61 -8.85 -5.43
N LEU A 198 13.56 -9.68 -5.53
CA LEU A 198 13.29 -10.79 -4.60
C LEU A 198 13.23 -12.13 -5.33
N ALA A 199 13.62 -13.19 -4.64
CA ALA A 199 13.25 -14.56 -4.95
C ALA A 199 12.08 -14.98 -4.06
N LEU A 200 10.99 -15.48 -4.66
CA LEU A 200 9.85 -16.07 -3.94
C LEU A 200 10.04 -17.58 -3.91
N GLU A 201 9.88 -18.19 -2.73
CA GLU A 201 9.91 -19.63 -2.54
C GLU A 201 8.89 -20.33 -3.46
N ASP A 202 9.32 -21.45 -4.08
CA ASP A 202 8.53 -22.24 -5.04
C ASP A 202 8.02 -21.50 -6.30
N ALA A 203 8.50 -20.28 -6.56
CA ALA A 203 8.18 -19.56 -7.78
C ALA A 203 9.37 -19.56 -8.75
N GLN A 204 9.07 -19.57 -10.05
CA GLN A 204 10.09 -19.41 -11.07
C GLN A 204 10.33 -17.93 -11.37
N GLY A 205 11.60 -17.55 -11.44
CA GLY A 205 12.03 -16.20 -11.75
C GLY A 205 11.99 -15.26 -10.55
N ALA A 206 12.67 -14.15 -10.67
CA ALA A 206 12.71 -13.10 -9.67
C ALA A 206 11.50 -12.18 -9.79
N LEU A 207 11.16 -11.53 -8.67
CA LEU A 207 10.26 -10.39 -8.60
C LEU A 207 11.10 -9.13 -8.54
N SER A 208 10.77 -8.14 -9.36
CA SER A 208 11.49 -6.86 -9.43
C SER A 208 10.60 -5.70 -8.99
N THR A 209 11.20 -4.53 -8.81
CA THR A 209 10.49 -3.29 -8.48
C THR A 209 9.22 -3.11 -9.31
N GLY A 210 8.10 -2.86 -8.66
CA GLY A 210 6.78 -2.70 -9.25
C GLY A 210 6.01 -3.99 -9.50
N ASP A 211 6.64 -5.18 -9.36
CA ASP A 211 5.93 -6.46 -9.41
C ASP A 211 5.07 -6.64 -8.15
N ALA A 212 3.96 -7.35 -8.31
CA ALA A 212 3.09 -7.75 -7.20
C ALA A 212 2.78 -9.25 -7.27
N VAL A 213 2.52 -9.84 -6.11
CA VAL A 213 2.03 -11.22 -5.99
C VAL A 213 0.77 -11.24 -5.14
N ARG A 214 -0.26 -11.90 -5.64
CA ARG A 214 -1.52 -12.15 -4.95
C ARG A 214 -1.60 -13.61 -4.56
N PHE A 215 -1.82 -13.85 -3.28
CA PHE A 215 -2.03 -15.20 -2.74
C PHE A 215 -3.46 -15.35 -2.24
N ALA A 216 -4.05 -16.49 -2.54
CA ALA A 216 -5.37 -16.88 -2.03
C ALA A 216 -5.47 -18.42 -1.88
N PRO A 217 -5.20 -19.00 -0.68
CA PRO A 217 -4.59 -18.40 0.49
C PRO A 217 -3.06 -18.26 0.40
N SER A 218 -2.47 -17.45 1.30
CA SER A 218 -1.04 -17.49 1.64
C SER A 218 -0.80 -18.52 2.74
N GLU A 219 0.23 -19.34 2.57
CA GLU A 219 0.59 -20.43 3.50
C GLU A 219 1.92 -20.16 4.23
N GLY A 220 2.34 -18.90 4.35
CA GLY A 220 3.58 -18.55 5.03
C GLY A 220 4.84 -18.75 4.17
N ARG A 221 4.78 -18.40 2.89
CA ARG A 221 5.92 -18.52 1.98
C ARG A 221 7.03 -17.55 2.32
N ARG A 222 8.26 -17.95 2.00
CA ARG A 222 9.45 -17.12 2.19
C ARG A 222 9.76 -16.28 0.97
N VAL A 223 10.15 -15.03 1.19
CA VAL A 223 10.80 -14.18 0.19
C VAL A 223 12.22 -13.87 0.63
N THR A 224 13.15 -13.89 -0.31
CA THR A 224 14.57 -13.61 -0.08
C THR A 224 15.02 -12.47 -0.99
N ALA A 225 15.66 -11.47 -0.44
CA ALA A 225 16.21 -10.36 -1.21
C ALA A 225 17.44 -10.80 -2.01
N VAL A 226 17.39 -10.62 -3.34
CA VAL A 226 18.52 -10.84 -4.26
C VAL A 226 19.46 -9.64 -4.22
N GLU A 227 18.89 -8.46 -4.02
CA GLU A 227 19.58 -7.18 -3.79
C GLU A 227 18.82 -6.39 -2.72
N PRO A 228 19.36 -5.26 -2.19
CA PRO A 228 18.61 -4.45 -1.22
C PRO A 228 17.20 -4.12 -1.72
N SER A 229 16.19 -4.46 -0.93
CA SER A 229 14.80 -4.42 -1.37
C SER A 229 13.89 -3.82 -0.28
N GLU A 230 12.80 -3.17 -0.71
CA GLU A 230 11.71 -2.74 0.16
C GLU A 230 10.40 -3.38 -0.31
N ILE A 231 9.65 -3.95 0.63
CA ILE A 231 8.38 -4.65 0.35
C ILE A 231 7.24 -4.11 1.18
N LEU A 232 6.06 -4.06 0.56
CA LEU A 232 4.78 -3.76 1.21
C LEU A 232 3.90 -5.01 1.12
N VAL A 233 3.38 -5.45 2.26
CA VAL A 233 2.61 -6.70 2.34
C VAL A 233 1.28 -6.44 3.05
N TRP A 234 0.18 -6.55 2.31
CA TRP A 234 -1.17 -6.55 2.88
C TRP A 234 -1.58 -7.97 3.27
N GLU A 235 -1.81 -8.17 4.54
CA GLU A 235 -2.43 -9.34 5.15
C GLU A 235 -3.92 -9.09 5.32
N MET A 236 -4.78 -9.98 4.78
CA MET A 236 -6.23 -9.76 4.82
C MET A 236 -6.98 -11.06 5.13
N HIS A 237 -7.88 -11.00 6.12
CA HIS A 237 -8.67 -12.13 6.62
C HIS A 237 -10.13 -12.10 6.15
N ALA A 238 -10.46 -11.21 5.22
CA ALA A 238 -11.75 -11.11 4.55
C ALA A 238 -11.57 -10.63 3.11
N ALA A 239 -12.63 -10.71 2.31
CA ALA A 239 -12.72 -10.11 0.99
C ALA A 239 -13.96 -9.22 0.88
N LEU A 240 -13.96 -8.33 -0.13
CA LEU A 240 -15.14 -7.53 -0.46
C LEU A 240 -16.30 -8.45 -0.84
N GLY A 241 -17.49 -8.12 -0.32
CA GLY A 241 -18.71 -8.91 -0.61
C GLY A 241 -18.81 -10.26 0.13
N SER A 242 -17.80 -10.65 0.92
CA SER A 242 -17.98 -11.80 1.81
C SER A 242 -18.95 -11.42 2.94
N SER A 243 -19.95 -12.29 3.18
CA SER A 243 -20.85 -12.13 4.33
C SER A 243 -20.02 -12.11 5.60
N ARG A 244 -20.06 -10.98 6.28
CA ARG A 244 -19.42 -10.81 7.60
C ARG A 244 -20.28 -11.57 8.60
N GLY A 245 -19.84 -12.74 9.01
CA GLY A 245 -20.47 -13.55 10.06
C GLY A 245 -20.25 -12.94 11.44
#